data_fb8768fc118e3aee492a628a947736d3
#
_entry.id   fb8768fc118e3aee492a628a947736d3
#
_cell.length_a   1.000
_cell.length_b   1.000
_cell.length_c   1.000
_cell.angle_alpha   90.00
_cell.angle_beta   90.00
_cell.angle_gamma   90.00
#
_symmetry.space_group_name_H-M   'P 1'
#
loop_
_entity.id
_entity.type
_entity.pdbx_description
1 polymer ?
#
loop_
_entity_poly.entity_id
_entity_poly.type
_entity_poly.pdbx_seq_one_letter_code
_entity_poly.pdbx_strand_id
1 'polypeptide(L)'
;MLSVLFAAIVAVESGGNCLSVGDNGKAVGPAQTWAITVKDCNRILGKPVFRMEDRFSFEKSKQMFDIYTTHYGKRYGVPVSDEVRAKVWNGGPTGPKKQTTQKYWNKVKGKL
;
A
#
# COMPACT_ATOMS: atom_id res chain seq x y z
N MET A 1 -0.11 -10.85 10.25
CA MET A 1 0.95 -9.92 10.68
C MET A 1 1.32 -8.99 9.53
N LEU A 2 1.66 -7.76 9.85
CA LEU A 2 1.92 -6.73 8.83
C LEU A 2 3.07 -7.09 7.87
N SER A 3 4.16 -7.66 8.39
CA SER A 3 5.31 -8.02 7.54
C SER A 3 4.99 -9.10 6.52
N VAL A 4 4.20 -10.09 6.91
CA VAL A 4 3.76 -11.15 5.99
C VAL A 4 2.82 -10.58 4.94
N LEU A 5 1.88 -9.75 5.37
CA LEU A 5 0.96 -9.08 4.44
C LEU A 5 1.72 -8.21 3.45
N PHE A 6 2.65 -7.38 3.92
CA PHE A 6 3.40 -6.49 3.04
C PHE A 6 4.23 -7.27 2.02
N ALA A 7 4.82 -8.39 2.43
CA ALA A 7 5.54 -9.26 1.49
C ALA A 7 4.61 -9.76 0.37
N ALA A 8 3.38 -10.13 0.72
CA ALA A 8 2.39 -10.55 -0.27
C ALA A 8 2.00 -9.40 -1.21
N ILE A 9 1.83 -8.19 -0.67
CA ILE A 9 1.57 -6.98 -1.46
C ILE A 9 2.70 -6.78 -2.49
N VAL A 10 3.95 -6.83 -2.04
CA VAL A 10 5.12 -6.65 -2.91
C VAL A 10 5.15 -7.73 -4.00
N ALA A 11 4.86 -8.98 -3.64
CA ALA A 11 4.84 -10.08 -4.62
C ALA A 11 3.81 -9.82 -5.73
N VAL A 12 2.64 -9.29 -5.38
CA VAL A 12 1.57 -8.99 -6.35
C VAL A 12 1.93 -7.75 -7.18
N GLU A 13 2.46 -6.70 -6.54
CA GLU A 13 2.69 -5.41 -7.18
C GLU A 13 3.90 -5.40 -8.11
N SER A 14 5.02 -5.97 -7.68
CA SER A 14 6.27 -5.85 -8.42
C SER A 14 7.05 -7.16 -8.58
N GLY A 15 6.58 -8.23 -7.96
CA GLY A 15 7.35 -9.47 -7.89
C GLY A 15 8.65 -9.33 -7.13
N GLY A 16 8.76 -8.30 -6.27
CA GLY A 16 9.96 -8.03 -5.48
C GLY A 16 10.96 -7.06 -6.13
N ASN A 17 10.64 -6.50 -7.29
CA ASN A 17 11.53 -5.58 -7.99
C ASN A 17 11.40 -4.15 -7.42
N CYS A 18 12.41 -3.71 -6.67
CA CYS A 18 12.43 -2.37 -6.07
C CYS A 18 12.46 -1.24 -7.09
N LEU A 19 12.87 -1.51 -8.32
CA LEU A 19 12.96 -0.51 -9.39
C LEU A 19 11.77 -0.55 -10.34
N SER A 20 10.73 -1.33 -10.01
CA SER A 20 9.57 -1.48 -10.87
C SER A 20 8.83 -0.15 -11.06
N VAL A 21 8.38 0.11 -12.30
CA VAL A 21 7.61 1.30 -12.66
C VAL A 21 6.36 0.83 -13.42
N GLY A 22 5.20 1.25 -12.96
CA GLY A 22 3.92 0.88 -13.58
C GLY A 22 2.98 2.08 -13.71
N ASP A 23 1.80 1.84 -14.26
CA ASP A 23 0.74 2.85 -14.44
C ASP A 23 1.26 4.14 -15.09
N ASN A 24 1.99 3.99 -16.21
CA ASN A 24 2.57 5.11 -16.96
C ASN A 24 3.50 5.98 -16.10
N GLY A 25 4.30 5.34 -15.23
CA GLY A 25 5.27 6.02 -14.38
C GLY A 25 4.71 6.52 -13.05
N LYS A 26 3.42 6.34 -12.80
CA LYS A 26 2.77 6.85 -11.56
C LYS A 26 3.00 5.96 -10.36
N ALA A 27 3.08 4.64 -10.57
CA ALA A 27 3.31 3.66 -9.51
C ALA A 27 4.75 3.19 -9.59
N VAL A 28 5.52 3.35 -8.52
CA VAL A 28 6.93 2.98 -8.53
C VAL A 28 7.33 2.19 -7.29
N GLY A 29 8.38 1.37 -7.44
CA GLY A 29 9.01 0.65 -6.35
C GLY A 29 8.34 -0.68 -6.02
N PRO A 30 8.79 -1.33 -4.94
CA PRO A 30 8.35 -2.69 -4.61
C PRO A 30 6.85 -2.79 -4.35
N ALA A 31 6.23 -1.78 -3.76
CA ALA A 31 4.80 -1.77 -3.45
C ALA A 31 3.98 -0.96 -4.46
N GLN A 32 4.60 -0.48 -5.55
CA GLN A 32 3.96 0.33 -6.58
C GLN A 32 3.25 1.54 -5.98
N THR A 33 4.01 2.33 -5.22
CA THR A 33 3.50 3.49 -4.47
C THR A 33 3.33 4.70 -5.38
N TRP A 34 2.19 5.39 -5.25
CA TRP A 34 1.89 6.61 -5.97
C TRP A 34 2.39 7.84 -5.20
N ALA A 35 2.64 8.94 -5.92
CA ALA A 35 3.08 10.20 -5.30
C ALA A 35 2.06 10.71 -4.28
N ILE A 36 0.76 10.59 -4.58
CA ILE A 36 -0.29 11.03 -3.66
C ILE A 36 -0.23 10.28 -2.32
N THR A 37 0.17 9.01 -2.34
CA THR A 37 0.32 8.21 -1.13
C THR A 37 1.42 8.77 -0.23
N VAL A 38 2.55 9.17 -0.83
CA VAL A 38 3.66 9.80 -0.08
C VAL A 38 3.18 11.08 0.59
N LYS A 39 2.48 11.92 -0.17
CA LYS A 39 1.95 13.20 0.33
C LYS A 39 0.94 12.97 1.47
N ASP A 40 0.07 11.96 1.32
CA ASP A 40 -0.90 11.63 2.35
C ASP A 40 -0.23 11.13 3.63
N CYS A 41 0.79 10.29 3.51
CA CYS A 41 1.53 9.81 4.69
C CYS A 41 2.14 10.98 5.45
N ASN A 42 2.76 11.93 4.74
CA ASN A 42 3.34 13.11 5.36
C ASN A 42 2.26 13.97 6.03
N ARG A 43 1.11 14.13 5.37
CA ARG A 43 -0.02 14.87 5.94
C ARG A 43 -0.52 14.21 7.23
N ILE A 44 -0.68 12.89 7.21
CA ILE A 44 -1.14 12.11 8.37
C ILE A 44 -0.17 12.29 9.54
N LEU A 45 1.14 12.28 9.26
CA LEU A 45 2.17 12.45 10.29
C LEU A 45 2.36 13.90 10.72
N GLY A 46 1.87 14.86 9.94
CA GLY A 46 2.01 16.28 10.20
C GLY A 46 3.40 16.84 9.94
N LYS A 47 4.24 16.13 9.18
CA LYS A 47 5.60 16.58 8.86
C LYS A 47 6.14 15.83 7.63
N PRO A 48 7.15 16.40 6.90
CA PRO A 48 7.68 15.81 5.68
C PRO A 48 8.69 14.70 5.96
N VAL A 49 8.20 13.55 6.42
CA VAL A 49 9.04 12.39 6.79
C VAL A 49 9.54 11.65 5.55
N PHE A 50 8.68 11.50 4.53
CA PHE A 50 8.99 10.70 3.34
C PHE A 50 9.23 11.57 2.12
N ARG A 51 10.19 11.12 1.28
CA ARG A 51 10.49 11.71 -0.03
C ARG A 51 9.95 10.81 -1.13
N MET A 52 9.84 11.33 -2.34
CA MET A 52 9.38 10.54 -3.48
C MET A 52 10.29 9.35 -3.78
N GLU A 53 11.61 9.52 -3.64
CA GLU A 53 12.57 8.44 -3.83
C GLU A 53 12.43 7.30 -2.82
N ASP A 54 11.83 7.55 -1.66
CA ASP A 54 11.59 6.51 -0.65
C ASP A 54 10.66 5.41 -1.16
N ARG A 55 9.91 5.68 -2.23
CA ARG A 55 9.04 4.68 -2.87
C ARG A 55 9.82 3.49 -3.42
N PHE A 56 11.10 3.66 -3.71
CA PHE A 56 11.97 2.58 -4.18
C PHE A 56 12.56 1.75 -3.04
N SER A 57 12.42 2.19 -1.80
CA SER A 57 12.92 1.48 -0.63
C SER A 57 11.86 0.52 -0.10
N PHE A 58 12.23 -0.74 0.11
CA PHE A 58 11.33 -1.73 0.70
C PHE A 58 10.88 -1.29 2.10
N GLU A 59 11.83 -0.87 2.94
CA GLU A 59 11.54 -0.48 4.33
C GLU A 59 10.67 0.77 4.40
N LYS A 60 10.98 1.78 3.61
CA LYS A 60 10.19 3.02 3.58
C LYS A 60 8.80 2.76 3.02
N SER A 61 8.69 1.94 1.98
CA SER A 61 7.40 1.54 1.41
C SER A 61 6.54 0.82 2.45
N LYS A 62 7.15 -0.06 3.24
CA LYS A 62 6.44 -0.77 4.31
C LYS A 62 5.92 0.20 5.36
N GLN A 63 6.73 1.19 5.75
CA GLN A 63 6.30 2.22 6.69
C GLN A 63 5.11 3.02 6.15
N MET A 64 5.17 3.43 4.89
CA MET A 64 4.07 4.14 4.24
C MET A 64 2.82 3.28 4.15
N PHE A 65 2.97 2.00 3.81
CA PHE A 65 1.86 1.05 3.78
C PHE A 65 1.17 0.98 5.14
N ASP A 66 1.92 0.84 6.21
CA ASP A 66 1.38 0.78 7.57
C ASP A 66 0.61 2.06 7.91
N ILE A 67 1.23 3.22 7.71
CA ILE A 67 0.64 4.52 8.05
C ILE A 67 -0.66 4.74 7.26
N TYR A 68 -0.59 4.57 5.95
CA TYR A 68 -1.70 4.84 5.04
C TYR A 68 -2.88 3.90 5.31
N THR A 69 -2.61 2.60 5.37
CA THR A 69 -3.68 1.61 5.52
C THR A 69 -4.26 1.58 6.93
N THR A 70 -3.48 1.94 7.95
CA THR A 70 -4.01 2.10 9.31
C THR A 70 -4.95 3.30 9.37
N HIS A 71 -4.50 4.44 8.84
CA HIS A 71 -5.29 5.67 8.90
C HIS A 71 -6.65 5.52 8.22
N TYR A 72 -6.66 5.07 6.97
CA TYR A 72 -7.91 4.94 6.22
C TYR A 72 -8.67 3.66 6.55
N GLY A 73 -7.96 2.61 6.96
CA GLY A 73 -8.59 1.33 7.28
C GLY A 73 -9.46 1.36 8.53
N LYS A 74 -9.18 2.27 9.45
CA LYS A 74 -9.96 2.40 10.70
C LYS A 74 -11.45 2.63 10.46
N ARG A 75 -11.83 3.17 9.31
CA ARG A 75 -13.24 3.37 8.93
C ARG A 75 -14.00 2.05 8.83
N TYR A 76 -13.30 0.94 8.64
CA TYR A 76 -13.88 -0.36 8.32
C TYR A 76 -13.73 -1.36 9.46
N GLY A 77 -13.25 -0.90 10.60
CA GLY A 77 -13.12 -1.73 11.79
C GLY A 77 -11.73 -1.62 12.42
N VAL A 78 -11.68 -1.90 13.73
CA VAL A 78 -10.45 -1.90 14.52
C VAL A 78 -10.41 -3.19 15.33
N PRO A 79 -9.34 -3.97 15.25
CA PRO A 79 -8.13 -3.76 14.47
C PRO A 79 -8.37 -3.85 12.96
N VAL A 80 -7.52 -3.16 12.17
CA VAL A 80 -7.63 -3.15 10.71
C VAL A 80 -7.21 -4.52 10.17
N SER A 81 -8.10 -5.17 9.42
CA SER A 81 -7.82 -6.50 8.85
C SER A 81 -6.87 -6.44 7.66
N ASP A 82 -6.24 -7.58 7.36
CA ASP A 82 -5.37 -7.71 6.18
C ASP A 82 -6.14 -7.39 4.89
N GLU A 83 -7.36 -7.85 4.78
CA GLU A 83 -8.20 -7.59 3.61
C GLU A 83 -8.45 -6.09 3.43
N VAL A 84 -8.80 -5.39 4.51
CA VAL A 84 -9.03 -3.95 4.47
C VAL A 84 -7.74 -3.22 4.09
N ARG A 85 -6.61 -3.59 4.65
CA ARG A 85 -5.31 -2.97 4.32
C ARG A 85 -4.98 -3.12 2.84
N ALA A 86 -5.14 -4.32 2.30
CA ALA A 86 -4.87 -4.58 0.89
C ALA A 86 -5.79 -3.76 -0.01
N LYS A 87 -7.08 -3.71 0.30
CA LYS A 87 -8.05 -2.98 -0.49
C LYS A 87 -7.86 -1.47 -0.42
N VAL A 88 -7.48 -0.94 0.74
CA VAL A 88 -7.13 0.48 0.89
C VAL A 88 -5.88 0.81 0.09
N TRP A 89 -4.86 -0.05 0.13
CA TRP A 89 -3.63 0.19 -0.62
C TRP A 89 -3.89 0.24 -2.12
N ASN A 90 -4.68 -0.71 -2.64
CA ASN A 90 -4.98 -0.80 -4.07
C ASN A 90 -6.00 0.24 -4.54
N GLY A 91 -7.05 0.48 -3.75
CA GLY A 91 -8.19 1.28 -4.19
C GLY A 91 -8.37 2.61 -3.50
N GLY A 92 -7.48 2.99 -2.57
CA GLY A 92 -7.56 4.24 -1.83
C GLY A 92 -8.48 4.17 -0.61
N PRO A 93 -8.84 5.32 -0.02
CA PRO A 93 -9.64 5.36 1.20
C PRO A 93 -10.98 4.66 1.12
N THR A 94 -11.57 4.54 -0.06
CA THR A 94 -12.84 3.83 -0.27
C THR A 94 -12.65 2.46 -0.92
N GLY A 95 -11.39 1.99 -0.99
CA GLY A 95 -11.04 0.72 -1.63
C GLY A 95 -11.90 -0.46 -1.20
N PRO A 96 -12.17 -0.65 0.11
CA PRO A 96 -13.01 -1.77 0.56
C PRO A 96 -14.42 -1.79 -0.02
N LYS A 97 -14.92 -0.66 -0.51
CA LYS A 97 -16.25 -0.57 -1.15
C LYS A 97 -16.23 -0.82 -2.65
N LYS A 98 -15.04 -0.94 -3.25
CA LYS A 98 -14.90 -1.10 -4.70
C LYS A 98 -14.86 -2.58 -5.09
N GLN A 99 -15.56 -2.96 -6.15
CA GLN A 99 -15.54 -4.34 -6.65
C GLN A 99 -14.15 -4.72 -7.19
N THR A 100 -13.46 -3.77 -7.78
CA THR A 100 -12.13 -4.03 -8.38
C THR A 100 -11.09 -4.47 -7.35
N THR A 101 -11.22 -4.03 -6.10
CA THR A 101 -10.27 -4.41 -5.06
C THR A 101 -10.45 -5.84 -4.56
N GLN A 102 -11.59 -6.47 -4.85
CA GLN A 102 -11.80 -7.87 -4.49
C GLN A 102 -10.86 -8.79 -5.29
N LYS A 103 -10.67 -8.52 -6.58
CA LYS A 103 -9.72 -9.27 -7.41
C LYS A 103 -8.30 -9.11 -6.89
N TYR A 104 -7.94 -7.89 -6.52
CA TYR A 104 -6.63 -7.60 -5.95
C TYR A 104 -6.41 -8.37 -4.64
N TRP A 105 -7.39 -8.32 -3.75
CA TRP A 105 -7.31 -9.05 -2.49
C TRP A 105 -7.16 -10.56 -2.72
N ASN A 106 -7.88 -11.11 -3.69
CA ASN A 106 -7.76 -12.53 -4.01
C ASN A 106 -6.33 -12.89 -4.42
N LYS A 107 -5.66 -12.03 -5.18
CA LYS A 107 -4.25 -12.23 -5.57
C LYS A 107 -3.33 -12.16 -4.35
N VAL A 108 -3.51 -11.16 -3.50
CA VAL A 108 -2.70 -10.98 -2.29
C VAL A 108 -2.90 -12.17 -1.35
N LYS A 109 -4.14 -12.57 -1.13
CA LYS A 109 -4.49 -13.70 -0.26
C LYS A 109 -3.82 -14.99 -0.75
N GLY A 110 -3.73 -15.17 -2.05
CA GLY A 110 -3.05 -16.33 -2.66
C GLY A 110 -1.55 -16.35 -2.41
N LYS A 111 -0.95 -15.25 -2.00
CA LYS A 111 0.48 -15.17 -1.63
C LYS A 111 0.71 -15.28 -0.13
N LEU A 112 -0.34 -15.29 0.65
CA LEU A 112 -0.25 -15.52 2.09
C LEU A 112 -0.19 -17.03 2.36
#